data_1c1b2fd03d0cbfc1d8e05bc40c18b8cf
#
_entry.id   1c1b2fd03d0cbfc1d8e05bc40c18b8cf
#
_cell.length_a   1.000
_cell.length_b   1.000
_cell.length_c   1.000
_cell.angle_alpha   90.00
_cell.angle_beta   90.00
_cell.angle_gamma   90.00
#
_symmetry.space_group_name_H-M   'P 1'
#
loop_
_entity.id
_entity.type
_entity.pdbx_description
1 polymer ?
#
loop_
_entity_poly.entity_id
_entity_poly.type
_entity_poly.pdbx_seq_one_letter_code
_entity_poly.pdbx_strand_id
1 'polypeptide(L)'
;MIAILDYGSGNLRSALRAFETTGHEVILTSDPEVAANVSALVVPGVGAFASCMNGLKSVNGDSVIRERFKSGKPTFGICIGMQILFHTGLEHGNFAGVGVVDGEVAKLNAPVRSEEHTSELQSHSFI
;
A
#
# COMPACT_ATOMS: atom_id res chain seq x y z
N MET A 1 1.57 10.80 -16.04
CA MET A 1 1.65 9.32 -16.03
C MET A 1 1.48 8.80 -14.61
N ILE A 2 0.72 7.73 -14.47
CA ILE A 2 0.54 7.00 -13.22
C ILE A 2 1.35 5.70 -13.32
N ALA A 3 2.10 5.36 -12.29
CA ALA A 3 2.76 4.07 -12.20
C ALA A 3 2.18 3.24 -11.06
N ILE A 4 2.00 1.95 -11.31
CA ILE A 4 1.64 0.99 -10.28
C ILE A 4 2.91 0.22 -9.95
N LEU A 5 3.29 0.23 -8.67
CA LEU A 5 4.52 -0.41 -8.24
C LEU A 5 4.34 -1.93 -8.20
N ASP A 6 5.13 -2.62 -8.99
CA ASP A 6 5.19 -4.08 -9.02
C ASP A 6 6.32 -4.54 -8.12
N TYR A 7 5.96 -5.04 -6.94
CA TYR A 7 6.92 -5.52 -5.94
C TYR A 7 6.57 -6.93 -5.44
N GLY A 8 5.80 -7.67 -6.24
CA GLY A 8 5.43 -9.03 -5.92
C GLY A 8 4.17 -9.19 -5.09
N SER A 9 3.45 -8.11 -4.84
CA SER A 9 2.20 -8.14 -4.08
C SER A 9 1.14 -7.25 -4.71
N GLY A 10 -0.11 -7.63 -4.51
CA GLY A 10 -1.25 -6.87 -5.00
C GLY A 10 -1.86 -7.43 -6.27
N ASN A 11 -3.08 -7.03 -6.55
CA ASN A 11 -3.77 -7.38 -7.78
C ASN A 11 -3.45 -6.32 -8.84
N LEU A 12 -2.33 -6.51 -9.53
CA LEU A 12 -1.79 -5.52 -10.46
C LEU A 12 -2.72 -5.26 -11.64
N ARG A 13 -3.32 -6.32 -12.18
CA ARG A 13 -4.20 -6.20 -13.34
C ARG A 13 -5.47 -5.42 -13.03
N SER A 14 -6.08 -5.69 -11.89
CA SER A 14 -7.26 -4.94 -11.45
C SER A 14 -6.95 -3.48 -11.18
N ALA A 15 -5.82 -3.21 -10.54
CA ALA A 15 -5.36 -1.84 -10.29
C ALA A 15 -5.10 -1.12 -11.61
N LEU A 16 -4.41 -1.77 -12.54
CA LEU A 16 -4.13 -1.20 -13.86
C LEU A 16 -5.42 -0.79 -14.57
N ARG A 17 -6.40 -1.68 -14.64
CA ARG A 17 -7.68 -1.40 -15.27
C ARG A 17 -8.43 -0.26 -14.60
N ALA A 18 -8.45 -0.24 -13.28
CA ALA A 18 -9.15 0.80 -12.53
C ALA A 18 -8.56 2.18 -12.83
N PHE A 19 -7.25 2.31 -12.83
CA PHE A 19 -6.62 3.59 -13.09
C PHE A 19 -6.64 3.99 -14.57
N GLU A 20 -6.65 3.03 -15.48
CA GLU A 20 -6.82 3.32 -16.91
C GLU A 20 -8.16 3.98 -17.21
N THR A 21 -9.20 3.67 -16.44
CA THR A 21 -10.53 4.31 -16.62
C THR A 21 -10.51 5.81 -16.35
N THR A 22 -9.49 6.31 -15.69
CA THR A 22 -9.35 7.75 -15.42
C THR A 22 -8.91 8.54 -16.65
N GLY A 23 -8.53 7.86 -17.73
CA GLY A 23 -8.06 8.51 -18.95
C GLY A 23 -6.57 8.84 -18.92
N HIS A 24 -5.86 8.53 -17.85
CA HIS A 24 -4.42 8.74 -17.76
C HIS A 24 -3.64 7.54 -18.28
N GLU A 25 -2.42 7.79 -18.72
CA GLU A 25 -1.48 6.73 -19.05
C GLU A 25 -1.04 6.04 -17.75
N VAL A 26 -1.15 4.72 -17.70
CA VAL A 26 -0.81 3.92 -16.51
C VAL A 26 0.17 2.83 -16.91
N ILE A 27 1.23 2.69 -16.12
CA ILE A 27 2.24 1.65 -16.34
C ILE A 27 2.45 0.81 -15.07
N LEU A 28 2.93 -0.41 -15.26
CA LEU A 28 3.44 -1.23 -14.17
C LEU A 28 4.95 -1.08 -14.16
N THR A 29 5.55 -0.92 -12.99
CA THR A 29 7.01 -0.81 -12.89
C THR A 29 7.54 -1.37 -11.59
N SER A 30 8.70 -2.01 -11.66
CA SER A 30 9.52 -2.38 -10.50
C SER A 30 10.80 -1.53 -10.44
N ASP A 31 10.95 -0.59 -11.36
CA ASP A 31 12.11 0.28 -11.41
C ASP A 31 11.95 1.44 -10.42
N PRO A 32 12.81 1.52 -9.39
CA PRO A 32 12.69 2.58 -8.38
C PRO A 32 12.83 3.98 -8.96
N GLU A 33 13.62 4.15 -10.01
CA GLU A 33 13.80 5.46 -10.63
C GLU A 33 12.53 5.93 -11.33
N VAL A 34 11.86 5.04 -12.06
CA VAL A 34 10.58 5.33 -12.69
C VAL A 34 9.53 5.64 -11.62
N ALA A 35 9.45 4.79 -10.60
CA ALA A 35 8.50 4.97 -9.50
C ALA A 35 8.71 6.29 -8.76
N ALA A 36 9.94 6.74 -8.61
CA ALA A 36 10.25 8.01 -7.94
C ALA A 36 9.78 9.22 -8.74
N ASN A 37 9.79 9.14 -10.06
CA ASN A 37 9.61 10.30 -10.94
C ASN A 37 8.23 10.45 -11.56
N VAL A 38 7.38 9.44 -11.52
CA VAL A 38 6.03 9.55 -12.08
C VAL A 38 5.17 10.57 -11.33
N SER A 39 4.15 11.10 -12.01
CA SER A 39 3.24 12.08 -11.42
C SER A 39 2.51 11.53 -10.20
N ALA A 40 2.07 10.27 -10.28
CA ALA A 40 1.41 9.59 -9.17
C ALA A 40 1.86 8.13 -9.10
N LEU A 41 2.10 7.65 -7.88
CA LEU A 41 2.50 6.27 -7.63
C LEU A 41 1.39 5.54 -6.89
N VAL A 42 1.03 4.36 -7.38
CA VAL A 42 0.06 3.47 -6.74
C VAL A 42 0.82 2.30 -6.13
N VAL A 43 0.56 2.06 -4.85
CA VAL A 43 1.19 0.97 -4.09
C VAL A 43 0.10 -0.02 -3.68
N PRO A 44 -0.16 -1.06 -4.47
CA PRO A 44 -1.10 -2.09 -4.09
C PRO A 44 -0.46 -3.05 -3.08
N GLY A 45 -1.25 -3.87 -2.44
CA GLY A 45 -0.72 -4.92 -1.58
C GLY A 45 -1.81 -5.83 -1.08
N VAL A 46 -1.51 -7.12 -1.00
CA VAL A 46 -2.39 -8.15 -0.44
C VAL A 46 -1.58 -9.10 0.42
N GLY A 47 -2.25 -9.79 1.33
CA GLY A 47 -1.61 -10.78 2.19
C GLY A 47 -1.09 -10.17 3.48
N ALA A 48 0.09 -10.60 3.91
CA ALA A 48 0.64 -10.20 5.19
C ALA A 48 1.48 -8.92 5.09
N PHE A 49 1.38 -8.09 6.12
CA PHE A 49 2.15 -6.85 6.25
C PHE A 49 3.67 -7.10 6.05
N ALA A 50 4.22 -8.09 6.75
CA ALA A 50 5.65 -8.39 6.67
C ALA A 50 6.09 -8.82 5.27
N SER A 51 5.28 -9.63 4.59
CA SER A 51 5.57 -10.07 3.22
C SER A 51 5.58 -8.90 2.25
N CYS A 52 4.62 -8.00 2.39
CA CYS A 52 4.56 -6.80 1.56
C CYS A 52 5.78 -5.91 1.81
N MET A 53 6.17 -5.72 3.05
CA MET A 53 7.36 -4.92 3.37
C MET A 53 8.63 -5.54 2.79
N ASN A 54 8.77 -6.86 2.86
CA ASN A 54 9.94 -7.54 2.27
C ASN A 54 9.98 -7.36 0.75
N GLY A 55 8.85 -7.53 0.07
CA GLY A 55 8.77 -7.30 -1.37
C GLY A 55 9.05 -5.84 -1.74
N LEU A 56 8.51 -4.91 -0.96
CA LEU A 56 8.73 -3.49 -1.19
C LEU A 56 10.21 -3.12 -1.08
N LYS A 57 10.88 -3.61 -0.06
CA LYS A 57 12.32 -3.37 0.14
C LYS A 57 13.15 -3.96 -1.00
N SER A 58 12.74 -5.09 -1.55
CA SER A 58 13.49 -5.75 -2.63
C SER A 58 13.60 -4.91 -3.90
N VAL A 59 12.68 -3.96 -4.10
CA VAL A 59 12.70 -3.02 -5.23
C VAL A 59 13.01 -1.60 -4.77
N ASN A 60 13.56 -1.41 -3.59
CA ASN A 60 13.82 -0.09 -2.98
C ASN A 60 12.58 0.79 -2.89
N GLY A 61 11.41 0.19 -2.85
CA GLY A 61 10.15 0.90 -2.83
C GLY A 61 9.93 1.71 -1.56
N ASP A 62 10.45 1.26 -0.43
CA ASP A 62 10.39 1.99 0.83
C ASP A 62 11.12 3.33 0.74
N SER A 63 12.32 3.35 0.18
CA SER A 63 13.08 4.58 -0.06
C SER A 63 12.37 5.51 -1.03
N VAL A 64 11.82 4.96 -2.11
CA VAL A 64 11.05 5.72 -3.11
C VAL A 64 9.85 6.40 -2.45
N ILE A 65 9.10 5.67 -1.64
CA ILE A 65 7.91 6.22 -0.97
C ILE A 65 8.31 7.34 -0.01
N ARG A 66 9.36 7.15 0.78
CA ARG A 66 9.84 8.18 1.69
C ARG A 66 10.22 9.46 0.95
N GLU A 67 10.93 9.32 -0.16
CA GLU A 67 11.34 10.45 -1.01
C GLU A 67 10.14 11.16 -1.62
N ARG A 68 9.16 10.40 -2.10
CA ARG A 68 7.94 10.98 -2.67
C ARG A 68 7.14 11.76 -1.63
N PHE A 69 7.05 11.26 -0.41
CA PHE A 69 6.36 11.96 0.68
C PHE A 69 7.08 13.25 1.05
N LYS A 70 8.41 13.24 1.09
CA LYS A 70 9.19 14.45 1.34
C LYS A 70 8.96 15.53 0.27
N SER A 71 8.86 15.11 -0.98
CA SER A 71 8.67 16.01 -2.12
C SER A 71 7.22 16.41 -2.33
N GLY A 72 6.28 15.83 -1.58
CA GLY A 72 4.86 16.09 -1.75
C GLY A 72 4.26 15.46 -3.01
N LYS A 73 4.88 14.43 -3.57
CA LYS A 73 4.37 13.75 -4.76
C LYS A 73 3.25 12.77 -4.40
N PRO A 74 2.14 12.77 -5.14
CA PRO A 74 1.01 11.89 -4.87
C PRO A 74 1.38 10.41 -4.84
N THR A 75 1.01 9.74 -3.74
CA THR A 75 1.23 8.31 -3.55
C THR A 75 -0.03 7.70 -2.97
N PHE A 76 -0.54 6.65 -3.58
CA PHE A 76 -1.83 6.06 -3.26
C PHE A 76 -1.66 4.60 -2.85
N GLY A 77 -1.89 4.30 -1.57
CA GLY A 77 -1.82 2.93 -1.06
C GLY A 77 -3.19 2.24 -1.10
N ILE A 78 -3.21 0.98 -1.52
CA ILE A 78 -4.43 0.17 -1.62
C ILE A 78 -4.28 -1.07 -0.74
N CYS A 79 -5.25 -1.29 0.16
CA CYS A 79 -5.27 -2.44 1.09
C CYS A 79 -3.98 -2.51 1.91
N ILE A 80 -3.28 -3.62 1.88
CA ILE A 80 -2.01 -3.76 2.60
C ILE A 80 -0.98 -2.73 2.11
N GLY A 81 -1.04 -2.33 0.85
CA GLY A 81 -0.21 -1.24 0.32
C GLY A 81 -0.43 0.09 1.05
N MET A 82 -1.63 0.34 1.54
CA MET A 82 -1.91 1.48 2.40
C MET A 82 -1.38 1.23 3.82
N GLN A 83 -1.59 0.04 4.35
CA GLN A 83 -1.19 -0.31 5.72
C GLN A 83 0.33 -0.21 5.92
N ILE A 84 1.14 -0.63 4.95
CA ILE A 84 2.60 -0.59 5.07
C ILE A 84 3.18 0.83 5.06
N LEU A 85 2.39 1.85 4.76
CA LEU A 85 2.82 3.25 4.88
C LEU A 85 2.96 3.69 6.34
N PHE A 86 2.31 3.01 7.26
CA PHE A 86 2.34 3.32 8.69
C PHE A 86 3.66 2.88 9.33
N HIS A 87 3.87 3.27 10.58
CA HIS A 87 5.10 2.93 11.30
C HIS A 87 5.20 1.45 11.61
N THR A 88 4.09 0.81 12.00
CA THR A 88 4.12 -0.55 12.53
C THR A 88 2.86 -1.32 12.16
N GLY A 89 3.02 -2.61 11.85
CA GLY A 89 1.94 -3.55 11.70
C GLY A 89 1.94 -4.55 12.86
N LEU A 90 0.80 -4.70 13.55
CA LEU A 90 0.68 -5.48 14.77
C LEU A 90 -0.22 -6.72 14.66
N GLU A 91 -0.76 -7.04 13.49
CA GLU A 91 -1.72 -8.14 13.36
C GLU A 91 -1.11 -9.52 13.64
N HIS A 92 0.11 -9.77 13.19
CA HIS A 92 0.78 -11.06 13.30
C HIS A 92 2.18 -10.92 13.91
N GLY A 93 2.34 -10.00 14.83
CA GLY A 93 3.63 -9.67 15.42
C GLY A 93 3.86 -8.18 15.36
N ASN A 94 5.10 -7.77 15.48
CA ASN A 94 5.49 -6.36 15.48
C ASN A 94 6.44 -6.13 14.30
N PHE A 95 5.95 -5.57 13.22
CA PHE A 95 6.71 -5.36 11.99
C PHE A 95 6.77 -3.88 11.63
N ALA A 96 7.95 -3.40 11.30
CA ALA A 96 8.15 -2.03 10.88
C ALA A 96 7.61 -1.80 9.46
N GLY A 97 6.85 -0.72 9.27
CA GLY A 97 6.39 -0.25 7.98
C GLY A 97 7.32 0.80 7.40
N VAL A 98 6.86 1.47 6.35
CA VAL A 98 7.62 2.56 5.72
C VAL A 98 7.76 3.76 6.65
N GLY A 99 6.73 4.01 7.46
CA GLY A 99 6.78 5.04 8.48
C GLY A 99 6.53 6.47 7.99
N VAL A 100 5.84 6.62 6.86
CA VAL A 100 5.51 7.97 6.33
C VAL A 100 4.16 8.49 6.83
N VAL A 101 3.34 7.61 7.39
CA VAL A 101 2.07 7.96 8.04
C VAL A 101 2.15 7.55 9.49
N ASP A 102 1.85 8.46 10.40
CA ASP A 102 1.89 8.17 11.83
C ASP A 102 0.81 7.17 12.23
N GLY A 103 1.19 6.23 13.10
CA GLY A 103 0.27 5.27 13.65
C GLY A 103 0.67 3.83 13.42
N GLU A 104 -0.23 2.96 13.84
CA GLU A 104 -0.04 1.52 13.81
C GLU A 104 -1.24 0.85 13.17
N VAL A 105 -1.00 -0.27 12.50
CA VAL A 105 -2.05 -1.11 11.97
C VAL A 105 -2.26 -2.26 12.95
N ALA A 106 -3.44 -2.31 13.55
CA ALA A 106 -3.78 -3.30 14.56
C ALA A 106 -5.10 -3.97 14.25
N LYS A 107 -5.27 -5.17 14.78
CA LYS A 107 -6.53 -5.88 14.68
C LYS A 107 -7.62 -5.13 15.45
N LEU A 108 -8.80 -5.00 14.86
CA LEU A 108 -9.91 -4.37 15.53
C LEU A 108 -10.34 -5.21 16.73
N ASN A 109 -10.54 -4.53 17.86
CA ASN A 109 -11.01 -5.14 19.10
C ASN A 109 -12.48 -4.83 19.28
N ALA A 110 -13.35 -5.76 18.87
CA ALA A 110 -14.79 -5.60 18.97
C ALA A 110 -15.36 -6.55 20.04
N PRO A 111 -16.22 -6.04 20.95
CA PRO A 111 -16.76 -6.87 22.03
C PRO A 111 -17.76 -7.91 21.52
N VAL A 112 -18.43 -7.66 20.42
CA VAL A 112 -19.41 -8.57 19.82
C VAL A 112 -19.07 -8.77 18.36
N ARG A 113 -19.13 -10.03 17.92
CA ARG A 113 -18.86 -10.38 16.54
C ARG A 113 -20.02 -11.15 15.95
N SER A 114 -20.45 -10.70 14.78
CA SER A 114 -21.30 -11.46 13.89
C SER A 114 -20.69 -11.38 12.52
N GLU A 115 -21.12 -12.22 11.59
CA GLU A 115 -20.60 -12.21 10.23
C GLU A 115 -20.86 -10.88 9.53
N GLU A 116 -22.02 -10.30 9.75
CA GLU A 116 -22.38 -8.99 9.20
C GLU A 116 -21.44 -7.90 9.69
N HIS A 117 -21.18 -7.89 11.00
CA HIS A 117 -20.28 -6.92 11.61
C HIS A 117 -18.84 -7.12 11.16
N THR A 118 -18.45 -8.35 10.90
CA THR A 118 -17.08 -8.64 10.45
C THR A 118 -16.78 -7.94 9.13
N SER A 119 -17.69 -7.97 8.18
CA SER A 119 -17.50 -7.27 6.90
C SER A 119 -17.36 -5.76 7.07
N GLU A 120 -18.19 -5.17 7.91
CA GLU A 120 -18.12 -3.73 8.19
C GLU A 120 -16.82 -3.35 8.87
N LEU A 121 -16.40 -4.15 9.86
CA LEU A 121 -15.16 -3.88 10.57
C LEU A 121 -13.94 -3.96 9.65
N GLN A 122 -13.94 -4.90 8.73
CA GLN A 122 -12.88 -5.01 7.74
C GLN A 122 -12.82 -3.79 6.83
N SER A 123 -13.96 -3.29 6.40
CA SER A 123 -14.03 -2.08 5.60
C SER A 123 -13.43 -0.88 6.34
N HIS A 124 -13.76 -0.75 7.61
CA HIS A 124 -13.24 0.34 8.44
C HIS A 124 -11.74 0.25 8.66
N SER A 125 -11.16 -0.94 8.68
CA SER A 125 -9.72 -1.10 8.88
C SER A 125 -8.89 -0.60 7.71
N PHE A 126 -9.49 -0.32 6.56
CA PHE A 126 -8.80 0.17 5.37
C PHE A 126 -8.96 1.67 5.13
N ILE A 127 -9.63 2.36 5.99
CA ILE A 127 -9.83 3.81 5.88
C ILE A 127 -8.72 4.64 6.59
#